data_0962592c40f15874eab484ba4ae54316
#
_entry.id   0962592c40f15874eab484ba4ae54316
#
_cell.length_a   1.000
_cell.length_b   1.000
_cell.length_c   1.000
_cell.angle_alpha   90.00
_cell.angle_beta   90.00
_cell.angle_gamma   90.00
#
_symmetry.space_group_name_H-M   'P 1'
#
loop_
_entity.id
_entity.type
_entity.pdbx_description
1 polymer ?
#
loop_
_entity_poly.entity_id
_entity_poly.type
_entity_poly.pdbx_seq_one_letter_code
_entity_poly.pdbx_strand_id
1 'polypeptide(L)'
;PLRLPVGDLLIDAAYGTGFRGQWNPPDARGMPVLAVDIPSGVDGSTGLATSGVWAATRTVTFVALKPGLVLGAGRDLSGVVEVADIGVKFGLSTVAAHVVEASDVDTWLPRRPPSAHKWKSAVYVVAGSATMMGAARLCSEAAMRMGAGIVHLGSPGIVSDRSTPTEVVRRSLPALGWSK
;
A
#
# COMPACT_ATOMS: atom_id res chain seq x y z
N PRO A 1 -22.01 -32.05 9.88
CA PRO A 1 -21.51 -30.79 9.30
C PRO A 1 -22.54 -30.21 8.34
N LEU A 2 -22.78 -28.91 8.45
CA LEU A 2 -23.64 -28.16 7.54
C LEU A 2 -23.06 -28.26 6.12
N ARG A 3 -23.91 -28.61 5.15
CA ARG A 3 -23.53 -28.60 3.73
C ARG A 3 -24.33 -27.54 3.00
N LEU A 4 -23.63 -26.74 2.21
CA LEU A 4 -24.29 -25.79 1.31
C LEU A 4 -24.95 -26.53 0.13
N PRO A 5 -26.12 -26.07 -0.33
CA PRO A 5 -26.66 -26.54 -1.61
C PRO A 5 -25.72 -26.18 -2.76
N VAL A 6 -25.85 -26.84 -3.89
CA VAL A 6 -25.18 -26.44 -5.13
C VAL A 6 -25.90 -25.22 -5.68
N GLY A 7 -25.13 -24.23 -6.12
CA GLY A 7 -25.62 -22.98 -6.70
C GLY A 7 -24.58 -22.36 -7.62
N ASP A 8 -24.95 -21.29 -8.30
CA ASP A 8 -24.08 -20.55 -9.22
C ASP A 8 -23.31 -19.42 -8.48
N LEU A 9 -23.75 -19.04 -7.30
CA LEU A 9 -23.18 -17.98 -6.48
C LEU A 9 -23.43 -18.26 -4.99
N LEU A 10 -22.42 -18.03 -4.18
CA LEU A 10 -22.52 -18.00 -2.71
C LEU A 10 -22.48 -16.54 -2.25
N ILE A 11 -23.51 -16.12 -1.52
CA ILE A 11 -23.53 -14.81 -0.87
C ILE A 11 -23.10 -15.00 0.57
N ASP A 12 -21.96 -14.41 0.92
CA ASP A 12 -21.41 -14.37 2.29
C ASP A 12 -21.91 -13.10 2.99
N ALA A 13 -22.97 -13.24 3.76
CA ALA A 13 -23.55 -12.18 4.57
C ALA A 13 -23.69 -12.62 6.05
N ALA A 14 -22.83 -13.54 6.51
CA ALA A 14 -22.95 -14.09 7.85
C ALA A 14 -22.45 -13.12 8.93
N TYR A 15 -21.32 -12.43 8.68
CA TYR A 15 -20.74 -11.46 9.60
C TYR A 15 -20.14 -10.28 8.85
N GLY A 16 -20.30 -9.07 9.42
CA GLY A 16 -19.66 -7.82 8.96
C GLY A 16 -18.50 -7.40 9.85
N THR A 17 -18.17 -6.11 9.82
CA THR A 17 -17.03 -5.50 10.55
C THR A 17 -17.04 -5.70 12.06
N GLY A 18 -18.19 -6.02 12.66
CA GLY A 18 -18.33 -6.29 14.08
C GLY A 18 -17.91 -7.70 14.53
N PHE A 19 -17.53 -8.57 13.61
CA PHE A 19 -17.18 -9.94 13.91
C PHE A 19 -16.03 -10.05 14.93
N ARG A 20 -16.20 -10.96 15.89
CA ARG A 20 -15.18 -11.37 16.85
C ARG A 20 -15.31 -12.88 17.09
N GLY A 21 -14.20 -13.58 17.19
CA GLY A 21 -14.16 -15.01 17.49
C GLY A 21 -13.69 -15.87 16.34
N GLN A 22 -14.24 -17.08 16.22
CA GLN A 22 -13.89 -18.06 15.20
C GLN A 22 -15.02 -18.21 14.19
N TRP A 23 -14.67 -18.27 12.92
CA TRP A 23 -15.56 -18.57 11.83
C TRP A 23 -15.15 -19.90 11.19
N ASN A 24 -16.03 -20.88 11.21
CA ASN A 24 -15.80 -22.19 10.61
C ASN A 24 -16.91 -22.43 9.55
N PRO A 25 -16.79 -21.85 8.38
CA PRO A 25 -17.81 -22.01 7.33
C PRO A 25 -17.80 -23.43 6.76
N PRO A 26 -18.93 -23.89 6.22
CA PRO A 26 -18.96 -25.07 5.38
C PRO A 26 -18.14 -24.85 4.09
N ASP A 27 -17.83 -25.92 3.38
CA ASP A 27 -17.15 -25.85 2.09
C ASP A 27 -18.00 -25.07 1.06
N ALA A 28 -17.40 -24.05 0.43
CA ALA A 28 -18.03 -23.25 -0.63
C ALA A 28 -18.27 -24.03 -1.93
N ARG A 29 -17.72 -25.24 -2.08
CA ARG A 29 -17.91 -26.16 -3.21
C ARG A 29 -17.53 -25.55 -4.56
N GLY A 30 -16.54 -24.68 -4.58
CA GLY A 30 -16.05 -24.01 -5.79
C GLY A 30 -16.97 -22.94 -6.36
N MET A 31 -18.06 -22.59 -5.64
CA MET A 31 -18.92 -21.48 -6.05
C MET A 31 -18.15 -20.14 -5.94
N PRO A 32 -18.33 -19.21 -6.89
CA PRO A 32 -17.87 -17.84 -6.69
C PRO A 32 -18.55 -17.23 -5.46
N VAL A 33 -17.80 -16.44 -4.69
CA VAL A 33 -18.29 -15.85 -3.42
C VAL A 33 -18.44 -14.34 -3.59
N LEU A 34 -19.61 -13.82 -3.26
CA LEU A 34 -19.88 -12.40 -3.09
C LEU A 34 -19.95 -12.11 -1.59
N ALA A 35 -18.96 -11.42 -1.06
CA ALA A 35 -18.97 -10.99 0.34
C ALA A 35 -19.72 -9.66 0.50
N VAL A 36 -20.58 -9.60 1.53
CA VAL A 36 -21.33 -8.41 1.90
C VAL A 36 -20.63 -7.73 3.07
N ASP A 37 -20.20 -6.49 2.87
CA ASP A 37 -19.46 -5.64 3.79
C ASP A 37 -17.99 -6.06 3.95
N ILE A 38 -17.70 -7.26 4.40
CA ILE A 38 -16.38 -7.86 4.54
C ILE A 38 -16.51 -9.38 4.50
N PRO A 39 -15.55 -10.14 3.98
CA PRO A 39 -15.60 -11.60 4.07
C PRO A 39 -15.72 -12.04 5.53
N SER A 40 -16.71 -12.89 5.82
CA SER A 40 -16.98 -13.37 7.17
C SER A 40 -15.76 -14.06 7.77
N GLY A 41 -15.36 -13.65 8.97
CA GLY A 41 -14.15 -14.14 9.62
C GLY A 41 -12.89 -13.28 9.40
N VAL A 42 -12.98 -12.20 8.63
CA VAL A 42 -11.92 -11.18 8.51
C VAL A 42 -12.20 -10.05 9.52
N ASP A 43 -11.16 -9.63 10.25
CA ASP A 43 -11.23 -8.46 11.13
C ASP A 43 -11.16 -7.18 10.29
N GLY A 44 -12.19 -6.34 10.42
CA GLY A 44 -12.35 -5.13 9.61
C GLY A 44 -11.29 -4.05 9.84
N SER A 45 -10.57 -4.09 10.94
CA SER A 45 -9.56 -3.09 11.30
C SER A 45 -8.14 -3.52 10.95
N THR A 46 -7.84 -4.81 11.03
CA THR A 46 -6.49 -5.35 10.93
C THR A 46 -6.26 -6.21 9.69
N GLY A 47 -7.30 -6.77 9.10
CA GLY A 47 -7.20 -7.74 8.01
C GLY A 47 -6.74 -9.13 8.46
N LEU A 48 -6.70 -9.38 9.77
CA LEU A 48 -6.49 -10.74 10.27
C LEU A 48 -7.71 -11.59 9.94
N ALA A 49 -7.48 -12.82 9.52
CA ALA A 49 -8.54 -13.76 9.18
C ALA A 49 -8.47 -15.01 10.03
N THR A 50 -9.64 -15.59 10.35
CA THR A 50 -9.72 -16.92 10.92
C THR A 50 -9.43 -17.99 9.87
N SER A 51 -9.14 -19.21 10.28
CA SER A 51 -8.94 -20.32 9.35
C SER A 51 -10.24 -20.65 8.62
N GLY A 52 -10.13 -20.99 7.32
CA GLY A 52 -11.26 -21.45 6.51
C GLY A 52 -12.20 -20.37 5.97
N VAL A 53 -11.86 -19.08 6.14
CA VAL A 53 -12.60 -17.97 5.51
C VAL A 53 -12.69 -18.18 4.00
N TRP A 54 -13.87 -17.99 3.44
CA TRP A 54 -14.05 -18.04 1.99
C TRP A 54 -13.34 -16.88 1.31
N ALA A 55 -12.51 -17.20 0.31
CA ALA A 55 -11.96 -16.17 -0.56
C ALA A 55 -13.08 -15.62 -1.45
N ALA A 56 -13.42 -14.37 -1.26
CA ALA A 56 -14.44 -13.72 -2.08
C ALA A 56 -13.90 -13.45 -3.49
N THR A 57 -14.74 -13.66 -4.48
CA THR A 57 -14.49 -13.19 -5.85
C THR A 57 -14.70 -11.68 -5.93
N ARG A 58 -15.67 -11.18 -5.17
CA ARG A 58 -16.02 -9.76 -5.05
C ARG A 58 -16.52 -9.48 -3.64
N THR A 59 -16.19 -8.30 -3.12
CA THR A 59 -16.74 -7.76 -1.87
C THR A 59 -17.41 -6.44 -2.15
N VAL A 60 -18.69 -6.30 -1.74
CA VAL A 60 -19.39 -5.02 -1.73
C VAL A 60 -19.41 -4.51 -0.30
N THR A 61 -18.64 -3.46 -0.05
CA THR A 61 -18.57 -2.81 1.27
C THR A 61 -19.34 -1.51 1.26
N PHE A 62 -19.78 -1.04 2.44
CA PHE A 62 -20.70 0.09 2.55
C PHE A 62 -20.01 1.33 3.11
N VAL A 63 -20.41 2.50 2.63
CA VAL A 63 -20.01 3.84 3.13
C VAL A 63 -18.54 4.15 2.86
N ALA A 64 -17.61 3.33 3.34
CA ALA A 64 -16.17 3.54 3.20
C ALA A 64 -15.41 2.23 3.17
N LEU A 65 -14.22 2.26 2.59
CA LEU A 65 -13.28 1.15 2.59
C LEU A 65 -12.82 0.87 4.02
N LYS A 66 -12.83 -0.41 4.43
CA LYS A 66 -12.31 -0.83 5.73
C LYS A 66 -10.84 -1.21 5.63
N PRO A 67 -10.01 -0.89 6.63
CA PRO A 67 -8.60 -1.29 6.62
C PRO A 67 -8.41 -2.79 6.36
N GLY A 68 -9.27 -3.62 6.94
CA GLY A 68 -9.22 -5.07 6.80
C GLY A 68 -9.41 -5.61 5.38
N LEU A 69 -9.96 -4.81 4.47
CA LEU A 69 -10.13 -5.18 3.06
C LEU A 69 -8.85 -4.94 2.21
N VAL A 70 -7.90 -4.18 2.76
CA VAL A 70 -6.67 -3.77 2.04
C VAL A 70 -5.39 -4.15 2.79
N LEU A 71 -5.52 -4.69 3.99
CA LEU A 71 -4.40 -5.11 4.83
C LEU A 71 -4.42 -6.62 5.09
N GLY A 72 -3.23 -7.17 5.34
CA GLY A 72 -3.04 -8.54 5.77
C GLY A 72 -3.70 -9.58 4.86
N ALA A 73 -4.15 -10.68 5.47
CA ALA A 73 -4.85 -11.74 4.76
C ALA A 73 -6.21 -11.29 4.17
N GLY A 74 -6.85 -10.30 4.79
CA GLY A 74 -8.12 -9.78 4.33
C GLY A 74 -8.05 -9.20 2.93
N ARG A 75 -6.92 -8.59 2.53
CA ARG A 75 -6.69 -8.13 1.15
C ARG A 75 -6.82 -9.27 0.14
N ASP A 76 -6.17 -10.39 0.41
CA ASP A 76 -6.16 -11.53 -0.51
C ASP A 76 -7.50 -12.28 -0.53
N LEU A 77 -8.27 -12.18 0.56
CA LEU A 77 -9.57 -12.81 0.72
C LEU A 77 -10.74 -11.97 0.19
N SER A 78 -10.54 -10.67 -0.05
CA SER A 78 -11.63 -9.76 -0.42
C SER A 78 -11.96 -9.73 -1.93
N GLY A 79 -11.08 -10.24 -2.77
CA GLY A 79 -11.26 -10.17 -4.23
C GLY A 79 -11.35 -8.71 -4.72
N VAL A 80 -12.22 -8.47 -5.70
CA VAL A 80 -12.49 -7.11 -6.19
C VAL A 80 -13.41 -6.40 -5.21
N VAL A 81 -12.92 -5.33 -4.59
CA VAL A 81 -13.66 -4.56 -3.59
C VAL A 81 -14.37 -3.38 -4.25
N GLU A 82 -15.65 -3.23 -3.97
CA GLU A 82 -16.49 -2.13 -4.42
C GLU A 82 -17.14 -1.45 -3.21
N VAL A 83 -17.06 -0.12 -3.15
CA VAL A 83 -17.69 0.67 -2.08
C VAL A 83 -19.06 1.15 -2.57
N ALA A 84 -20.12 0.70 -1.92
CA ALA A 84 -21.48 1.13 -2.20
C ALA A 84 -21.89 2.28 -1.27
N ASP A 85 -22.37 3.36 -1.86
CA ASP A 85 -23.02 4.44 -1.11
C ASP A 85 -24.43 4.01 -0.67
N ILE A 86 -24.67 4.08 0.61
CA ILE A 86 -25.98 3.77 1.22
C ILE A 86 -26.62 5.01 1.86
N GLY A 87 -26.19 6.21 1.47
CA GLY A 87 -26.74 7.48 1.95
C GLY A 87 -26.27 7.90 3.36
N VAL A 88 -25.30 7.20 3.96
CA VAL A 88 -24.73 7.57 5.25
C VAL A 88 -23.61 8.58 5.03
N LYS A 89 -23.77 9.78 5.56
CA LYS A 89 -22.74 10.82 5.51
C LYS A 89 -21.79 10.69 6.69
N PHE A 90 -20.49 10.76 6.43
CA PHE A 90 -19.45 10.82 7.46
C PHE A 90 -18.52 12.01 7.19
N GLY A 91 -17.97 12.59 8.25
CA GLY A 91 -17.02 13.70 8.12
C GLY A 91 -15.60 13.19 7.87
N LEU A 92 -14.82 13.88 7.03
CA LEU A 92 -13.42 13.54 6.79
C LEU A 92 -12.59 13.51 8.09
N SER A 93 -13.00 14.24 9.12
CA SER A 93 -12.35 14.22 10.44
C SER A 93 -12.46 12.87 11.18
N THR A 94 -13.36 11.99 10.76
CA THR A 94 -13.53 10.65 11.34
C THR A 94 -12.76 9.57 10.56
N VAL A 95 -12.15 9.92 9.43
CA VAL A 95 -11.37 9.00 8.58
C VAL A 95 -9.96 8.87 9.14
N ALA A 96 -9.57 7.68 9.56
CA ALA A 96 -8.25 7.42 10.13
C ALA A 96 -7.13 7.34 9.07
N ALA A 97 -7.47 6.94 7.84
CA ALA A 97 -6.55 6.80 6.73
C ALA A 97 -7.32 6.79 5.39
N HIS A 98 -6.63 7.01 4.30
CA HIS A 98 -7.17 6.76 2.96
C HIS A 98 -6.15 6.04 2.08
N VAL A 99 -6.62 5.40 1.03
CA VAL A 99 -5.76 4.81 0.01
C VAL A 99 -5.29 5.93 -0.92
N VAL A 100 -3.98 6.04 -1.08
CA VAL A 100 -3.41 7.06 -1.98
C VAL A 100 -3.69 6.71 -3.43
N GLU A 101 -4.29 7.62 -4.16
CA GLU A 101 -4.62 7.50 -5.57
C GLU A 101 -3.79 8.46 -6.43
N ALA A 102 -3.83 8.29 -7.75
CA ALA A 102 -3.10 9.17 -8.68
C ALA A 102 -3.51 10.64 -8.55
N SER A 103 -4.79 10.91 -8.29
CA SER A 103 -5.34 12.24 -8.05
C SER A 103 -4.75 12.94 -6.82
N ASP A 104 -4.43 12.18 -5.78
CA ASP A 104 -3.76 12.71 -4.59
C ASP A 104 -2.35 13.16 -4.94
N VAL A 105 -1.63 12.31 -5.67
CA VAL A 105 -0.25 12.60 -6.12
C VAL A 105 -0.23 13.84 -7.01
N ASP A 106 -1.16 13.97 -7.93
CA ASP A 106 -1.30 15.16 -8.79
C ASP A 106 -1.54 16.45 -7.99
N THR A 107 -2.23 16.32 -6.85
CA THR A 107 -2.50 17.46 -5.97
C THR A 107 -1.29 17.80 -5.09
N TRP A 108 -0.56 16.81 -4.63
CA TRP A 108 0.58 16.98 -3.71
C TRP A 108 1.86 17.41 -4.41
N LEU A 109 2.03 17.02 -5.68
CA LEU A 109 3.23 17.39 -6.41
C LEU A 109 3.06 18.77 -7.07
N PRO A 110 3.84 19.79 -6.66
CA PRO A 110 3.78 21.09 -7.30
C PRO A 110 4.28 20.99 -8.74
N ARG A 111 3.57 21.59 -9.66
CA ARG A 111 4.03 21.72 -11.05
C ARG A 111 5.34 22.48 -11.08
N ARG A 112 6.32 21.95 -11.80
CA ARG A 112 7.60 22.62 -12.00
C ARG A 112 7.41 23.89 -12.81
N PRO A 113 7.68 25.09 -12.26
CA PRO A 113 7.54 26.33 -13.02
C PRO A 113 8.63 26.44 -14.11
N PRO A 114 8.42 27.19 -15.20
CA PRO A 114 9.42 27.40 -16.24
C PRO A 114 10.74 27.97 -15.71
N SER A 115 10.69 28.75 -14.63
CA SER A 115 11.85 29.33 -13.94
C SER A 115 12.51 28.38 -12.92
N ALA A 116 12.13 27.09 -12.88
CA ALA A 116 12.71 26.15 -11.94
C ALA A 116 14.19 25.92 -12.23
N HIS A 117 14.98 26.11 -11.20
CA HIS A 117 16.42 25.83 -11.25
C HIS A 117 16.72 24.54 -10.47
N LYS A 118 17.69 23.77 -10.96
CA LYS A 118 18.04 22.46 -10.37
C LYS A 118 18.31 22.50 -8.86
N TRP A 119 18.85 23.57 -8.34
CA TRP A 119 19.12 23.73 -6.91
C TRP A 119 17.90 23.99 -6.03
N LYS A 120 16.77 24.42 -6.61
CA LYS A 120 15.54 24.62 -5.85
C LYS A 120 14.85 23.32 -5.42
N SER A 121 15.19 22.22 -6.09
CA SER A 121 14.70 20.88 -5.78
C SER A 121 15.86 19.88 -5.68
N ALA A 122 16.94 20.28 -5.05
CA ALA A 122 18.06 19.41 -4.76
C ALA A 122 17.70 18.38 -3.69
N VAL A 123 18.05 17.12 -3.93
CA VAL A 123 17.87 16.02 -2.99
C VAL A 123 19.23 15.48 -2.60
N TYR A 124 19.43 15.29 -1.31
CA TYR A 124 20.64 14.65 -0.77
C TYR A 124 20.25 13.26 -0.25
N VAL A 125 20.85 12.24 -0.82
CA VAL A 125 20.70 10.85 -0.41
C VAL A 125 21.97 10.44 0.33
N VAL A 126 21.83 10.01 1.57
CA VAL A 126 22.91 9.38 2.33
C VAL A 126 22.54 7.92 2.50
N ALA A 127 23.17 7.05 1.73
CA ALA A 127 22.82 5.63 1.69
C ALA A 127 23.97 4.80 1.10
N GLY A 128 23.88 3.49 1.35
CA GLY A 128 24.82 2.52 0.81
C GLY A 128 26.00 2.23 1.74
N SER A 129 26.57 1.09 1.55
CA SER A 129 27.81 0.62 2.17
C SER A 129 28.63 -0.14 1.15
N ALA A 130 29.87 -0.50 1.47
CA ALA A 130 30.77 -1.19 0.54
C ALA A 130 30.18 -2.42 -0.13
N THR A 131 29.28 -3.13 0.54
CA THR A 131 28.66 -4.37 0.05
C THR A 131 27.19 -4.20 -0.36
N MET A 132 26.55 -3.04 -0.06
CA MET A 132 25.12 -2.83 -0.28
C MET A 132 24.85 -1.44 -0.91
N MET A 133 25.11 -1.30 -2.19
CA MET A 133 24.83 -0.08 -2.95
C MET A 133 23.43 -0.04 -3.59
N GLY A 134 22.68 -1.14 -3.56
CA GLY A 134 21.37 -1.24 -4.21
C GLY A 134 20.37 -0.22 -3.71
N ALA A 135 20.23 -0.05 -2.38
CA ALA A 135 19.34 0.93 -1.79
C ALA A 135 19.71 2.38 -2.18
N ALA A 136 21.00 2.70 -2.22
CA ALA A 136 21.49 3.99 -2.63
C ALA A 136 21.09 4.34 -4.07
N ARG A 137 21.19 3.36 -4.97
CA ARG A 137 20.77 3.51 -6.38
C ARG A 137 19.26 3.70 -6.47
N LEU A 138 18.48 2.82 -5.87
CA LEU A 138 17.02 2.88 -5.91
C LEU A 138 16.48 4.22 -5.36
N CYS A 139 16.99 4.70 -4.24
CA CYS A 139 16.61 6.00 -3.69
C CYS A 139 16.98 7.16 -4.62
N SER A 140 18.18 7.12 -5.21
CA SER A 140 18.63 8.16 -6.13
C SER A 140 17.80 8.19 -7.41
N GLU A 141 17.53 7.04 -8.01
CA GLU A 141 16.68 6.92 -9.19
C GLU A 141 15.24 7.36 -8.90
N ALA A 142 14.69 6.97 -7.76
CA ALA A 142 13.35 7.38 -7.34
C ALA A 142 13.26 8.91 -7.19
N ALA A 143 14.24 9.53 -6.53
CA ALA A 143 14.30 10.97 -6.39
C ALA A 143 14.34 11.70 -7.76
N MET A 144 15.12 11.19 -8.71
CA MET A 144 15.18 11.75 -10.06
C MET A 144 13.84 11.60 -10.78
N ARG A 145 13.23 10.42 -10.74
CA ARG A 145 11.94 10.16 -11.38
C ARG A 145 10.81 11.01 -10.79
N MET A 146 10.89 11.32 -9.50
CA MET A 146 9.96 12.22 -8.80
C MET A 146 10.19 13.71 -9.11
N GLY A 147 11.17 14.05 -9.96
CA GLY A 147 11.39 15.41 -10.43
C GLY A 147 12.42 16.22 -9.65
N ALA A 148 13.30 15.57 -8.88
CA ALA A 148 14.44 16.27 -8.28
C ALA A 148 15.27 16.98 -9.37
N GLY A 149 15.62 18.23 -9.15
CA GLY A 149 16.42 19.01 -10.08
C GLY A 149 17.88 18.55 -10.14
N ILE A 150 18.38 18.05 -9.02
CA ILE A 150 19.70 17.43 -8.88
C ILE A 150 19.66 16.46 -7.70
N VAL A 151 20.31 15.33 -7.84
CA VAL A 151 20.46 14.35 -6.75
C VAL A 151 21.94 14.22 -6.40
N HIS A 152 22.25 14.43 -5.13
CA HIS A 152 23.55 14.18 -4.56
C HIS A 152 23.51 12.88 -3.75
N LEU A 153 24.42 11.96 -4.05
CA LEU A 153 24.53 10.71 -3.30
C LEU A 153 25.86 10.67 -2.54
N GLY A 154 25.78 10.61 -1.22
CA GLY A 154 26.89 10.32 -0.32
C GLY A 154 26.78 8.91 0.24
N SER A 155 27.82 8.10 0.09
CA SER A 155 27.90 6.79 0.71
C SER A 155 29.10 6.73 1.63
N PRO A 156 28.91 6.56 2.95
CA PRO A 156 30.02 6.62 3.91
C PRO A 156 31.16 5.64 3.57
N GLY A 157 32.38 6.15 3.44
CA GLY A 157 33.55 5.36 3.10
C GLY A 157 33.66 4.89 1.65
N ILE A 158 32.71 5.25 0.77
CA ILE A 158 32.71 4.86 -0.64
C ILE A 158 33.08 6.06 -1.51
N VAL A 159 34.24 6.01 -2.12
CA VAL A 159 34.74 7.11 -2.97
C VAL A 159 34.16 7.04 -4.38
N SER A 160 34.05 5.84 -4.95
CA SER A 160 33.53 5.64 -6.30
C SER A 160 32.65 4.38 -6.36
N ASP A 161 31.61 4.46 -7.17
CA ASP A 161 30.77 3.31 -7.53
C ASP A 161 30.29 3.49 -8.97
N ARG A 162 30.70 2.60 -9.84
CA ARG A 162 30.36 2.61 -11.28
C ARG A 162 28.89 2.24 -11.53
N SER A 163 28.19 1.69 -10.55
CA SER A 163 26.80 1.33 -10.66
C SER A 163 25.84 2.50 -10.35
N THR A 164 26.35 3.64 -9.89
CA THR A 164 25.55 4.84 -9.68
C THR A 164 25.10 5.41 -11.03
N PRO A 165 23.83 5.81 -11.19
CA PRO A 165 23.35 6.49 -12.40
C PRO A 165 24.20 7.72 -12.73
N THR A 166 24.45 7.95 -14.02
CA THR A 166 25.35 9.01 -14.50
C THR A 166 24.90 10.41 -14.07
N GLU A 167 23.60 10.61 -13.94
CA GLU A 167 22.97 11.88 -13.58
C GLU A 167 23.07 12.21 -12.09
N VAL A 168 23.43 11.23 -11.26
CA VAL A 168 23.58 11.39 -9.81
C VAL A 168 24.95 11.91 -9.46
N VAL A 169 25.01 13.03 -8.77
CA VAL A 169 26.26 13.65 -8.34
C VAL A 169 26.78 12.96 -7.08
N ARG A 170 27.89 12.26 -7.21
CA ARG A 170 28.55 11.64 -6.06
C ARG A 170 29.18 12.69 -5.14
N ARG A 171 29.02 12.47 -3.84
CA ARG A 171 29.70 13.23 -2.77
C ARG A 171 30.52 12.28 -1.91
N SER A 172 31.77 12.59 -1.70
CA SER A 172 32.60 11.83 -0.77
C SER A 172 32.15 12.08 0.65
N LEU A 173 31.93 11.01 1.39
CA LEU A 173 31.70 11.05 2.84
C LEU A 173 32.72 10.15 3.53
N PRO A 174 33.30 10.60 4.68
CA PRO A 174 34.18 9.74 5.47
C PRO A 174 33.42 8.52 5.98
N ALA A 175 34.11 7.44 6.28
CA ALA A 175 33.50 6.22 6.82
C ALA A 175 32.84 6.46 8.19
N LEU A 176 33.39 7.37 8.99
CA LEU A 176 32.93 7.73 10.34
C LEU A 176 32.88 9.25 10.47
N GLY A 177 32.01 9.73 11.38
CA GLY A 177 31.95 11.16 11.73
C GLY A 177 31.29 12.07 10.69
N TRP A 178 30.62 11.53 9.69
CA TRP A 178 29.95 12.29 8.62
C TRP A 178 28.64 12.98 9.07
N SER A 179 28.13 12.62 10.24
CA SER A 179 26.92 13.19 10.86
C SER A 179 27.17 14.34 11.84
N LYS A 180 28.44 14.82 11.93
CA LYS A 180 28.82 15.96 12.79
C LYS A 180 28.73 17.27 12.04
#